data_eebcdf7f9fc574e7c853e2035e3e1964
#
_entry.id   eebcdf7f9fc574e7c853e2035e3e1964
#
_cell.length_a   1.000
_cell.length_b   1.000
_cell.length_c   1.000
_cell.angle_alpha   90.00
_cell.angle_beta   90.00
_cell.angle_gamma   90.00
#
_symmetry.space_group_name_H-M   'P 1'
#
loop_
_entity.id
_entity.type
_entity.pdbx_description
1 polymer ?
#
loop_
_entity_poly.entity_id
_entity_poly.type
_entity_poly.pdbx_seq_one_letter_code
_entity_poly.pdbx_strand_id
1 'polypeptide(L)'
;MKITSREAVRTAYSQVGYKAEKGKKNKYAKWIDSHYPTFYNGKKNGADWCDVFVDFCVLWNTKNAKDAEYILCQPAKSCGAGCRWSYEYYKSKHRNTSIPHYGDQIFLNTKAGKCCHTGMVYKIDSKYVYYVAGNEGGGNGEVKKHKLLKTSKNIYAYGRPRYTDMI
;
A
#
# COMPACT_ATOMS: atom_id res chain seq x y z
N MET A 1 -13.88 -0.05 -12.50
CA MET A 1 -14.76 0.89 -11.72
C MET A 1 -13.87 1.90 -11.01
N LYS A 2 -14.13 3.16 -11.19
CA LYS A 2 -13.37 4.25 -10.54
C LYS A 2 -13.76 4.31 -9.07
N ILE A 3 -12.77 4.45 -8.18
CA ILE A 3 -12.97 4.55 -6.74
C ILE A 3 -12.39 5.85 -6.17
N THR A 4 -12.88 6.23 -5.00
CA THR A 4 -12.39 7.38 -4.24
C THR A 4 -11.28 6.96 -3.26
N SER A 5 -10.46 7.90 -2.81
CA SER A 5 -9.49 7.68 -1.73
C SER A 5 -10.17 7.20 -0.45
N ARG A 6 -11.39 7.69 -0.17
CA ARG A 6 -12.18 7.31 1.01
C ARG A 6 -12.54 5.82 1.01
N GLU A 7 -12.88 5.24 -0.14
CA GLU A 7 -13.20 3.80 -0.23
C GLU A 7 -11.98 2.94 0.07
N ALA A 8 -10.84 3.24 -0.54
CA ALA A 8 -9.60 2.51 -0.29
C ALA A 8 -9.14 2.63 1.18
N VAL A 9 -9.14 3.85 1.73
CA VAL A 9 -8.75 4.12 3.13
C VAL A 9 -9.70 3.44 4.11
N ARG A 10 -11.02 3.45 3.85
CA ARG A 10 -11.99 2.74 4.70
C ARG A 10 -11.69 1.25 4.74
N THR A 11 -11.35 0.65 3.60
CA THR A 11 -10.93 -0.76 3.56
C THR A 11 -9.68 -0.97 4.38
N ALA A 12 -8.63 -0.17 4.20
CA ALA A 12 -7.39 -0.28 4.97
C ALA A 12 -7.65 -0.16 6.49
N TYR A 13 -8.40 0.85 6.89
CA TYR A 13 -8.70 1.11 8.31
C TYR A 13 -9.49 -0.03 8.96
N SER A 14 -10.44 -0.64 8.24
CA SER A 14 -11.24 -1.76 8.73
C SER A 14 -10.43 -3.03 8.99
N GLN A 15 -9.22 -3.12 8.46
CA GLN A 15 -8.34 -4.29 8.61
C GLN A 15 -7.41 -4.21 9.82
N VAL A 16 -7.38 -3.09 10.54
CA VAL A 16 -6.52 -2.90 11.71
C VAL A 16 -6.78 -4.01 12.75
N GLY A 17 -5.69 -4.64 13.22
CA GLY A 17 -5.74 -5.78 14.15
C GLY A 17 -5.67 -7.16 13.48
N TYR A 18 -5.77 -7.25 12.16
CA TYR A 18 -5.54 -8.52 11.46
C TYR A 18 -4.10 -9.00 11.65
N LYS A 19 -3.94 -10.30 11.94
CA LYS A 19 -2.63 -10.96 12.09
C LYS A 19 -2.48 -12.06 11.04
N ALA A 20 -1.33 -12.07 10.37
CA ALA A 20 -1.00 -13.12 9.41
C ALA A 20 -0.70 -14.45 10.11
N GLU A 21 -0.86 -15.53 9.36
CA GLU A 21 -0.55 -16.89 9.80
C GLU A 21 0.96 -17.18 9.68
N LYS A 22 1.39 -18.32 10.24
CA LYS A 22 2.76 -18.80 10.15
C LYS A 22 3.29 -18.76 8.70
N GLY A 23 4.51 -18.27 8.53
CA GLY A 23 5.13 -18.10 7.21
C GLY A 23 4.58 -16.91 6.44
N LYS A 24 4.10 -15.88 7.12
CA LYS A 24 3.52 -14.64 6.53
C LYS A 24 2.33 -14.89 5.60
N LYS A 25 1.70 -16.05 5.71
CA LYS A 25 0.48 -16.34 4.95
C LYS A 25 -0.64 -15.41 5.41
N ASN A 26 -1.26 -14.71 4.47
CA ASN A 26 -2.26 -13.70 4.80
C ASN A 26 -3.42 -13.72 3.81
N LYS A 27 -4.58 -13.26 4.27
CA LYS A 27 -5.81 -13.27 3.47
C LYS A 27 -5.75 -12.37 2.24
N TYR A 28 -4.95 -11.29 2.28
CA TYR A 28 -4.85 -10.31 1.20
C TYR A 28 -4.15 -10.90 -0.02
N ALA A 29 -2.94 -11.42 0.19
CA ALA A 29 -2.19 -12.10 -0.86
C ALA A 29 -2.94 -13.32 -1.37
N LYS A 30 -3.51 -14.14 -0.48
CA LYS A 30 -4.31 -15.32 -0.84
C LYS A 30 -5.48 -14.94 -1.76
N TRP A 31 -6.18 -13.86 -1.44
CA TRP A 31 -7.31 -13.39 -2.25
C TRP A 31 -6.86 -12.89 -3.61
N ILE A 32 -5.79 -12.07 -3.69
CA ILE A 32 -5.26 -11.56 -4.97
C ILE A 32 -4.75 -12.73 -5.82
N ASP A 33 -3.93 -13.62 -5.25
CA ASP A 33 -3.37 -14.78 -5.96
C ASP A 33 -4.46 -15.68 -6.56
N SER A 34 -5.63 -15.76 -5.90
CA SER A 34 -6.75 -16.62 -6.34
C SER A 34 -7.64 -15.94 -7.38
N HIS A 35 -7.97 -14.67 -7.19
CA HIS A 35 -8.94 -13.96 -8.02
C HIS A 35 -8.30 -13.19 -9.18
N TYR A 36 -7.03 -12.80 -9.05
CA TYR A 36 -6.29 -12.00 -10.00
C TYR A 36 -4.87 -12.57 -10.22
N PRO A 37 -4.73 -13.81 -10.71
CA PRO A 37 -3.45 -14.53 -10.78
C PRO A 37 -2.39 -13.86 -11.67
N THR A 38 -2.79 -12.92 -12.52
CA THR A 38 -1.90 -12.17 -13.40
C THR A 38 -1.63 -10.74 -12.94
N PHE A 39 -2.19 -10.33 -11.80
CA PHE A 39 -1.96 -9.00 -11.24
C PHE A 39 -0.49 -8.82 -10.83
N TYR A 40 0.10 -9.85 -10.24
CA TYR A 40 1.52 -9.90 -9.91
C TYR A 40 2.32 -10.79 -10.88
N ASN A 41 3.64 -10.65 -10.83
CA ASN A 41 4.60 -11.49 -11.56
C ASN A 41 4.73 -12.92 -11.00
N GLY A 42 3.90 -13.29 -10.06
CA GLY A 42 3.83 -14.59 -9.38
C GLY A 42 3.07 -14.48 -8.06
N LYS A 43 2.77 -15.61 -7.44
CA LYS A 43 2.07 -15.67 -6.15
C LYS A 43 2.85 -14.96 -5.05
N LYS A 44 2.15 -14.22 -4.18
CA LYS A 44 2.75 -13.44 -3.08
C LYS A 44 2.37 -13.93 -1.69
N ASN A 45 1.47 -14.92 -1.57
CA ASN A 45 1.11 -15.46 -0.26
C ASN A 45 2.33 -16.15 0.38
N GLY A 46 2.76 -15.67 1.55
CA GLY A 46 3.99 -16.11 2.23
C GLY A 46 5.19 -15.19 2.02
N ALA A 47 5.12 -14.20 1.13
CA ALA A 47 6.12 -13.13 0.98
C ALA A 47 5.83 -11.94 1.92
N ASP A 48 6.71 -10.95 1.95
CA ASP A 48 6.44 -9.66 2.59
C ASP A 48 5.19 -9.03 1.97
N TRP A 49 4.27 -8.54 2.81
CA TRP A 49 2.94 -8.20 2.36
C TRP A 49 2.48 -6.76 2.68
N CYS A 50 3.41 -5.88 3.03
CA CYS A 50 3.07 -4.46 3.27
C CYS A 50 2.53 -3.78 1.99
N ASP A 51 3.16 -4.03 0.85
CA ASP A 51 2.73 -3.49 -0.45
C ASP A 51 1.48 -4.21 -0.97
N VAL A 52 1.45 -5.54 -0.83
CA VAL A 52 0.25 -6.36 -1.13
C VAL A 52 -0.99 -5.86 -0.39
N PHE A 53 -0.84 -5.42 0.85
CA PHE A 53 -1.94 -4.86 1.64
C PHE A 53 -2.51 -3.58 1.02
N VAL A 54 -1.64 -2.67 0.57
CA VAL A 54 -2.07 -1.44 -0.12
C VAL A 54 -2.78 -1.78 -1.43
N ASP A 55 -2.20 -2.66 -2.23
CA ASP A 55 -2.79 -3.13 -3.48
C ASP A 55 -4.17 -3.78 -3.26
N PHE A 56 -4.27 -4.61 -2.22
CA PHE A 56 -5.55 -5.22 -1.84
C PHE A 56 -6.62 -4.16 -1.56
N CYS A 57 -6.30 -3.10 -0.82
CA CYS A 57 -7.27 -2.06 -0.48
C CYS A 57 -7.85 -1.37 -1.72
N VAL A 58 -7.07 -1.24 -2.78
CA VAL A 58 -7.52 -0.67 -4.06
C VAL A 58 -8.28 -1.72 -4.87
N LEU A 59 -7.68 -2.89 -5.05
CA LEU A 59 -8.24 -3.97 -5.88
C LEU A 59 -9.57 -4.51 -5.34
N TRP A 60 -9.73 -4.57 -4.01
CA TRP A 60 -10.98 -4.96 -3.35
C TRP A 60 -12.14 -4.03 -3.71
N ASN A 61 -11.89 -2.74 -3.85
CA ASN A 61 -12.92 -1.76 -4.18
C ASN A 61 -13.16 -1.64 -5.69
N THR A 62 -12.11 -1.74 -6.51
CA THR A 62 -12.27 -1.71 -7.98
C THR A 62 -12.86 -2.99 -8.54
N LYS A 63 -12.53 -4.14 -7.93
CA LYS A 63 -12.83 -5.49 -8.45
C LYS A 63 -12.41 -5.68 -9.91
N ASN A 64 -11.40 -4.94 -10.33
CA ASN A 64 -10.88 -4.94 -11.69
C ASN A 64 -9.38 -4.66 -11.68
N ALA A 65 -8.59 -5.60 -12.20
CA ALA A 65 -7.13 -5.49 -12.19
C ALA A 65 -6.62 -4.26 -12.96
N LYS A 66 -7.16 -3.98 -14.15
CA LYS A 66 -6.73 -2.83 -14.97
C LYS A 66 -7.03 -1.49 -14.31
N ASP A 67 -8.19 -1.38 -13.63
CA ASP A 67 -8.54 -0.18 -12.88
C ASP A 67 -7.60 0.01 -11.68
N ALA A 68 -7.28 -1.07 -10.94
CA ALA A 68 -6.34 -1.01 -9.84
C ALA A 68 -4.92 -0.66 -10.31
N GLU A 69 -4.44 -1.27 -11.38
CA GLU A 69 -3.16 -0.96 -12.02
C GLU A 69 -3.09 0.52 -12.42
N TYR A 70 -4.15 1.05 -13.03
CA TYR A 70 -4.24 2.47 -13.40
C TYR A 70 -4.15 3.38 -12.17
N ILE A 71 -4.94 3.09 -11.12
CA ILE A 71 -4.99 3.89 -9.89
C ILE A 71 -3.63 3.88 -9.19
N LEU A 72 -3.02 2.71 -9.06
CA LEU A 72 -1.73 2.50 -8.38
C LEU A 72 -0.51 2.84 -9.28
N CYS A 73 -0.74 3.29 -10.51
CA CYS A 73 0.32 3.58 -11.49
C CYS A 73 1.21 2.38 -11.84
N GLN A 74 0.81 1.17 -11.52
CA GLN A 74 1.63 -0.03 -11.71
C GLN A 74 1.30 -0.77 -13.02
N PRO A 75 2.28 -1.47 -13.62
CA PRO A 75 2.03 -2.30 -14.80
C PRO A 75 1.30 -3.59 -14.41
N ALA A 76 0.70 -4.25 -15.40
CA ALA A 76 0.31 -5.65 -15.25
C ALA A 76 1.53 -6.51 -14.88
N LYS A 77 1.30 -7.59 -14.13
CA LYS A 77 2.36 -8.46 -13.61
C LYS A 77 3.42 -7.70 -12.80
N SER A 78 2.96 -6.77 -11.96
CA SER A 78 3.83 -5.98 -11.08
C SER A 78 4.56 -6.81 -10.04
N CYS A 79 5.53 -6.21 -9.36
CA CYS A 79 6.36 -6.92 -8.39
C CYS A 79 5.67 -7.20 -7.04
N GLY A 80 4.60 -6.51 -6.68
CA GLY A 80 3.71 -6.71 -5.52
C GLY A 80 4.29 -6.86 -4.12
N ALA A 81 5.40 -7.53 -3.93
CA ALA A 81 6.05 -7.70 -2.62
C ALA A 81 7.19 -6.72 -2.37
N GLY A 82 7.39 -5.77 -3.24
CA GLY A 82 8.49 -4.81 -3.18
C GLY A 82 8.02 -3.37 -3.23
N CYS A 83 7.82 -2.73 -2.07
CA CYS A 83 7.39 -1.34 -1.99
C CYS A 83 8.29 -0.37 -2.77
N ARG A 84 9.58 -0.67 -2.92
CA ARG A 84 10.50 0.08 -3.77
C ARG A 84 10.04 0.14 -5.23
N TRP A 85 9.53 -0.98 -5.77
CA TRP A 85 9.01 -1.02 -7.13
C TRP A 85 7.73 -0.19 -7.28
N SER A 86 6.84 -0.24 -6.31
CA SER A 86 5.64 0.59 -6.31
C SER A 86 5.99 2.08 -6.29
N TYR A 87 7.00 2.50 -5.53
CA TYR A 87 7.50 3.87 -5.59
C TYR A 87 7.98 4.26 -6.99
N GLU A 88 8.80 3.40 -7.64
CA GLU A 88 9.28 3.67 -9.00
C GLU A 88 8.13 3.72 -10.02
N TYR A 89 7.06 2.96 -9.84
CA TYR A 89 5.88 3.06 -10.69
C TYR A 89 5.20 4.43 -10.56
N TYR A 90 5.00 4.95 -9.35
CA TYR A 90 4.49 6.31 -9.16
C TYR A 90 5.42 7.35 -9.77
N LYS A 91 6.73 7.22 -9.54
CA LYS A 91 7.73 8.13 -10.08
C LYS A 91 7.72 8.17 -11.60
N SER A 92 7.63 7.02 -12.27
CA SER A 92 7.55 6.92 -13.73
C SER A 92 6.32 7.60 -14.33
N LYS A 93 5.29 7.84 -13.53
CA LYS A 93 4.04 8.53 -13.92
C LYS A 93 3.95 9.94 -13.36
N HIS A 94 5.04 10.48 -12.82
CA HIS A 94 5.09 11.79 -12.16
C HIS A 94 4.03 11.95 -11.05
N ARG A 95 3.78 10.86 -10.30
CA ARG A 95 2.82 10.81 -9.19
C ARG A 95 3.48 10.62 -7.81
N ASN A 96 4.81 10.74 -7.74
CA ASN A 96 5.52 10.82 -6.47
C ASN A 96 5.50 12.25 -5.92
N THR A 97 5.49 12.40 -4.61
CA THR A 97 5.43 13.70 -3.93
C THR A 97 6.10 13.64 -2.56
N SER A 98 6.51 14.81 -2.05
CA SER A 98 6.96 15.00 -0.66
C SER A 98 5.87 15.54 0.26
N ILE A 99 4.72 15.96 -0.28
CA ILE A 99 3.60 16.52 0.47
C ILE A 99 2.50 15.48 0.58
N PRO A 100 2.18 14.99 1.81
CA PRO A 100 1.17 13.97 2.00
C PRO A 100 -0.25 14.46 1.73
N HIS A 101 -1.07 13.61 1.14
CA HIS A 101 -2.52 13.77 1.07
C HIS A 101 -3.21 12.52 1.61
N TYR A 102 -4.47 12.67 2.01
CA TYR A 102 -5.32 11.55 2.40
C TYR A 102 -5.44 10.54 1.25
N GLY A 103 -5.20 9.28 1.53
CA GLY A 103 -5.21 8.20 0.53
C GLY A 103 -3.88 7.98 -0.20
N ASP A 104 -2.86 8.82 0.00
CA ASP A 104 -1.52 8.57 -0.57
C ASP A 104 -0.94 7.26 -0.01
N GLN A 105 -0.14 6.58 -0.82
CA GLN A 105 0.73 5.51 -0.36
C GLN A 105 1.99 6.13 0.23
N ILE A 106 2.24 5.92 1.52
CA ILE A 106 3.47 6.37 2.18
C ILE A 106 4.56 5.30 2.02
N PHE A 107 5.76 5.74 1.66
CA PHE A 107 6.95 4.89 1.58
C PHE A 107 7.93 5.28 2.69
N LEU A 108 8.43 4.27 3.40
CA LEU A 108 9.20 4.45 4.62
C LEU A 108 10.59 3.84 4.51
N ASN A 109 11.55 4.53 5.13
CA ASN A 109 12.86 3.96 5.43
C ASN A 109 12.74 3.09 6.68
N THR A 110 13.45 1.97 6.69
CA THR A 110 13.54 1.07 7.84
C THR A 110 14.99 0.77 8.15
N LYS A 111 15.24 0.01 9.22
CA LYS A 111 16.57 -0.50 9.53
C LYS A 111 17.16 -1.38 8.40
N ALA A 112 16.30 -2.00 7.59
CA ALA A 112 16.71 -2.80 6.44
C ALA A 112 17.15 -1.94 5.23
N GLY A 113 16.84 -0.63 5.21
CA GLY A 113 17.26 0.27 4.15
C GLY A 113 16.20 1.31 3.75
N LYS A 114 16.45 1.95 2.61
CA LYS A 114 15.54 2.97 2.05
C LYS A 114 14.37 2.33 1.32
N CYS A 115 13.18 2.91 1.48
CA CYS A 115 11.95 2.47 0.81
C CYS A 115 11.70 0.96 1.00
N CYS A 116 11.76 0.51 2.25
CA CYS A 116 11.60 -0.91 2.60
C CYS A 116 10.25 -1.24 3.22
N HIS A 117 9.40 -0.24 3.44
CA HIS A 117 8.07 -0.42 4.03
C HIS A 117 7.07 0.57 3.45
N THR A 118 5.79 0.24 3.50
CA THR A 118 4.74 1.07 2.93
C THR A 118 3.42 0.90 3.66
N GLY A 119 2.56 1.90 3.53
CA GLY A 119 1.21 1.91 4.08
C GLY A 119 0.33 2.91 3.35
N MET A 120 -0.87 3.13 3.86
CA MET A 120 -1.86 4.04 3.31
C MET A 120 -2.19 5.16 4.30
N VAL A 121 -2.08 6.40 3.85
CA VAL A 121 -2.36 7.60 4.67
C VAL A 121 -3.86 7.74 4.90
N TYR A 122 -4.28 7.80 6.17
CA TYR A 122 -5.69 7.95 6.53
C TYR A 122 -6.04 9.26 7.27
N LYS A 123 -5.02 10.02 7.66
CA LYS A 123 -5.23 11.31 8.33
C LYS A 123 -3.95 12.14 8.26
N ILE A 124 -4.12 13.45 8.17
CA ILE A 124 -3.02 14.43 8.23
C ILE A 124 -3.50 15.58 9.10
N ASP A 125 -2.63 16.08 9.97
CA ASP A 125 -2.82 17.34 10.68
C ASP A 125 -1.65 18.31 10.43
N SER A 126 -1.55 19.38 11.19
CA SER A 126 -0.48 20.38 11.04
C SER A 126 0.93 19.76 11.20
N LYS A 127 1.08 18.76 12.04
CA LYS A 127 2.36 18.21 12.51
C LYS A 127 2.62 16.77 12.05
N TYR A 128 1.59 15.93 12.00
CA TYR A 128 1.71 14.50 11.79
C TYR A 128 1.03 14.01 10.51
N VAL A 129 1.56 12.92 9.98
CA VAL A 129 0.91 12.03 9.03
C VAL A 129 0.59 10.71 9.73
N TYR A 130 -0.62 10.20 9.50
CA TYR A 130 -1.15 8.96 10.08
C TYR A 130 -1.40 7.96 8.97
N TYR A 131 -0.97 6.71 9.16
CA TYR A 131 -1.12 5.68 8.14
C TYR A 131 -1.46 4.31 8.74
N VAL A 132 -2.04 3.45 7.91
CA VAL A 132 -2.27 2.03 8.18
C VAL A 132 -1.30 1.24 7.32
N ALA A 133 -0.61 0.29 7.92
CA ALA A 133 0.32 -0.59 7.20
C ALA A 133 0.10 -2.05 7.58
N GLY A 134 0.28 -2.93 6.62
CA GLY A 134 0.36 -4.37 6.83
C GLY A 134 1.79 -4.84 7.06
N ASN A 135 1.95 -6.11 7.43
CA ASN A 135 3.25 -6.73 7.71
C ASN A 135 4.07 -6.00 8.78
N GLU A 136 3.39 -5.52 9.82
CA GLU A 136 3.97 -4.77 10.94
C GLU A 136 4.26 -5.65 12.14
N GLY A 137 5.15 -5.19 13.05
CA GLY A 137 5.38 -5.81 14.36
C GLY A 137 6.28 -7.02 14.38
N GLY A 138 6.94 -7.35 13.28
CA GLY A 138 7.81 -8.53 13.19
C GLY A 138 7.03 -9.84 13.11
N GLY A 139 7.73 -10.99 13.18
CA GLY A 139 7.12 -12.31 13.06
C GLY A 139 6.40 -12.50 11.71
N ASN A 140 5.13 -12.89 11.74
CA ASN A 140 4.34 -13.09 10.53
C ASN A 140 3.67 -11.79 10.05
N GLY A 141 3.67 -10.76 10.88
CA GLY A 141 3.11 -9.44 10.59
C GLY A 141 1.63 -9.28 10.93
N GLU A 142 1.27 -8.03 11.19
CA GLU A 142 -0.11 -7.62 11.45
C GLU A 142 -0.43 -6.28 10.79
N VAL A 143 -1.69 -5.89 10.73
CA VAL A 143 -2.12 -4.56 10.26
C VAL A 143 -2.21 -3.62 11.45
N LYS A 144 -1.44 -2.53 11.41
CA LYS A 144 -1.36 -1.53 12.47
C LYS A 144 -1.55 -0.11 11.96
N LYS A 145 -2.01 0.76 12.87
CA LYS A 145 -1.99 2.22 12.69
C LYS A 145 -0.70 2.80 13.26
N HIS A 146 -0.17 3.79 12.55
CA HIS A 146 1.01 4.55 12.97
C HIS A 146 0.84 6.04 12.74
N LYS A 147 1.69 6.82 13.38
CA LYS A 147 1.87 8.24 13.07
C LYS A 147 3.35 8.59 13.07
N LEU A 148 3.73 9.51 12.20
CA LEU A 148 5.07 10.10 12.15
C LEU A 148 4.95 11.62 12.04
N LEU A 149 5.98 12.32 12.55
CA LEU A 149 6.15 13.72 12.18
C LEU A 149 6.30 13.83 10.67
N LYS A 150 5.65 14.81 10.05
CA LYS A 150 5.80 15.06 8.59
C LYS A 150 7.26 15.32 8.17
N THR A 151 8.10 15.75 9.12
CA THR A 151 9.54 15.98 8.93
C THR A 151 10.41 14.78 9.29
N SER A 152 9.81 13.62 9.60
CA SER A 152 10.56 12.42 9.98
C SER A 152 11.48 11.94 8.87
N LYS A 153 12.73 11.64 9.22
CA LYS A 153 13.71 11.03 8.31
C LYS A 153 13.33 9.59 7.89
N ASN A 154 12.39 8.99 8.60
CA ASN A 154 11.86 7.66 8.24
C ASN A 154 10.88 7.72 7.07
N ILE A 155 10.38 8.89 6.69
CA ILE A 155 9.57 9.05 5.49
C ILE A 155 10.51 9.19 4.29
N TYR A 156 10.36 8.26 3.33
CA TYR A 156 11.11 8.30 2.07
C TYR A 156 10.42 9.20 1.05
N ALA A 157 9.14 8.95 0.79
CA ALA A 157 8.31 9.71 -0.14
C ALA A 157 6.84 9.27 -0.03
N TYR A 158 5.99 9.88 -0.86
CA TYR A 158 4.61 9.46 -1.08
C TYR A 158 4.37 9.19 -2.57
N GLY A 159 3.50 8.22 -2.84
CA GLY A 159 2.90 8.00 -4.16
C GLY A 159 1.45 8.43 -4.10
N ARG A 160 0.99 9.18 -5.10
CA ARG A 160 -0.39 9.65 -5.18
C ARG A 160 -1.21 8.83 -6.14
N PRO A 161 -2.08 7.94 -5.65
CA PRO A 161 -2.94 7.13 -6.53
C PRO A 161 -3.90 8.01 -7.34
N ARG A 162 -4.37 7.49 -8.47
CA ARG A 162 -5.30 8.20 -9.36
C ARG A 162 -6.75 7.94 -8.95
N TYR A 163 -7.08 8.21 -7.68
CA TYR A 163 -8.47 8.19 -7.22
C TYR A 163 -9.29 9.30 -7.88
N THR A 164 -10.59 9.11 -7.97
CA THR A 164 -11.48 10.08 -8.62
C THR A 164 -11.59 11.42 -7.88
N ASP A 165 -11.30 11.44 -6.60
CA ASP A 165 -11.31 12.61 -5.72
C ASP A 165 -9.91 13.25 -5.53
N MET A 166 -8.92 12.80 -6.30
CA MET A 166 -7.52 13.27 -6.23
C MET A 166 -6.97 13.72 -7.59
N ILE A 167 -7.84 14.18 -8.48
CA ILE A 167 -7.50 14.66 -9.83
C ILE A 167 -7.19 16.14 -9.79
#